data_247596eced6f7e6a97b660185f46b03c
#
_entry.id   247596eced6f7e6a97b660185f46b03c
#
_cell.length_a   1.000
_cell.length_b   1.000
_cell.length_c   1.000
_cell.angle_alpha   90.00
_cell.angle_beta   90.00
_cell.angle_gamma   90.00
#
_symmetry.space_group_name_H-M   'P 1'
#
loop_
_entity.id
_entity.type
_entity.pdbx_description
1 polymer ?
#
loop_
_entity_poly.entity_id
_entity_poly.type
_entity_poly.pdbx_seq_one_letter_code
_entity_poly.pdbx_strand_id
1 'polypeptide(L)'
;FTTAQIAALTPAQVAHLTTTQLNSLSSTDIGALTSAQAVALTTSQLSSLTTDLLAALSTGDLKALTSAQIASLTSDQLNGLATDHIAVLTTAQIAALTTTQLSNLSSTNLNALGSAQIAALTTAQVASLTTTQVSTMDSADVAAFTSNQIKALTTAQVDALTTSEVAALTSAQTAALTTAQLASMSTDQVAAFTTTDLKALTAAQIASLTSDQLNNLATDHITALTTAQIAALTTTQVSNLSTTNLDALTTAQIAALTPAQVAHLSTTQLNALTSTDMAALTSAQAVALTTSQLSSLTTDLLAALS
;
A
#
# COMPACT_ATOMS: atom_id res chain seq x y z
N PHE A 1 -9.37 38.93 29.52
CA PHE A 1 -9.76 39.64 28.27
C PHE A 1 -11.18 39.25 27.88
N THR A 2 -11.84 40.12 27.14
CA THR A 2 -13.03 39.74 26.38
C THR A 2 -12.61 39.28 24.97
N THR A 3 -13.45 38.51 24.28
CA THR A 3 -13.19 38.08 22.91
C THR A 3 -12.91 39.25 21.95
N ALA A 4 -13.62 40.38 22.16
CA ALA A 4 -13.37 41.61 21.37
C ALA A 4 -11.98 42.23 21.65
N GLN A 5 -11.50 42.15 22.87
CA GLN A 5 -10.16 42.61 23.23
C GLN A 5 -9.08 41.70 22.65
N ILE A 6 -9.29 40.37 22.68
CA ILE A 6 -8.39 39.41 22.04
C ILE A 6 -8.31 39.67 20.53
N ALA A 7 -9.45 39.78 19.85
CA ALA A 7 -9.48 40.04 18.40
C ALA A 7 -8.85 41.41 18.01
N ALA A 8 -8.82 42.36 18.96
CA ALA A 8 -8.24 43.71 18.75
C ALA A 8 -6.71 43.77 18.97
N LEU A 9 -6.08 42.70 19.53
CA LEU A 9 -4.63 42.64 19.68
C LEU A 9 -3.97 42.60 18.30
N THR A 10 -2.85 43.28 18.17
CA THR A 10 -2.05 43.15 16.96
C THR A 10 -1.33 41.77 16.94
N PRO A 11 -1.01 41.22 15.76
CA PRO A 11 -0.20 39.98 15.64
C PRO A 11 1.11 40.07 16.46
N ALA A 12 1.77 41.22 16.49
CA ALA A 12 2.99 41.45 17.26
C ALA A 12 2.74 41.32 18.77
N GLN A 13 1.62 41.83 19.26
CA GLN A 13 1.26 41.70 20.69
C GLN A 13 0.99 40.26 21.06
N VAL A 14 0.29 39.48 20.20
CA VAL A 14 0.05 38.05 20.40
C VAL A 14 1.36 37.27 20.43
N ALA A 15 2.29 37.54 19.52
CA ALA A 15 3.63 36.93 19.52
C ALA A 15 4.45 37.19 20.79
N HIS A 16 4.17 38.24 21.53
CA HIS A 16 4.88 38.60 22.78
C HIS A 16 4.19 38.10 24.06
N LEU A 17 3.00 37.47 23.95
CA LEU A 17 2.38 36.83 25.12
C LEU A 17 3.26 35.67 25.61
N THR A 18 3.43 35.54 26.89
CA THR A 18 4.09 34.38 27.45
C THR A 18 3.23 33.13 27.33
N THR A 19 3.86 31.97 27.35
CA THR A 19 3.11 30.68 27.33
C THR A 19 2.15 30.56 28.51
N THR A 20 2.50 31.11 29.70
CA THR A 20 1.63 31.17 30.87
C THR A 20 0.40 32.06 30.62
N GLN A 21 0.60 33.23 30.01
CA GLN A 21 -0.49 34.11 29.66
C GLN A 21 -1.45 33.48 28.64
N LEU A 22 -0.91 32.82 27.60
CA LEU A 22 -1.72 32.11 26.62
C LEU A 22 -2.51 30.96 27.26
N ASN A 23 -1.91 30.16 28.11
CA ASN A 23 -2.59 29.06 28.80
C ASN A 23 -3.55 29.51 29.90
N SER A 24 -3.56 30.79 30.27
CA SER A 24 -4.57 31.37 31.16
C SER A 24 -5.82 31.87 30.43
N LEU A 25 -5.81 31.92 29.11
CA LEU A 25 -6.96 32.25 28.27
C LEU A 25 -7.98 31.10 28.27
N SER A 26 -9.25 31.43 28.06
CA SER A 26 -10.27 30.41 27.81
C SER A 26 -10.24 29.92 26.36
N SER A 27 -10.84 28.76 26.11
CA SER A 27 -11.02 28.25 24.72
C SER A 27 -11.81 29.25 23.87
N THR A 28 -12.76 29.99 24.48
CA THR A 28 -13.50 31.05 23.77
C THR A 28 -12.59 32.21 23.34
N ASP A 29 -11.59 32.56 24.17
CA ASP A 29 -10.63 33.63 23.87
C ASP A 29 -9.66 33.17 22.74
N ILE A 30 -9.17 31.95 22.80
CA ILE A 30 -8.34 31.37 21.74
C ILE A 30 -9.11 31.26 20.41
N GLY A 31 -10.38 30.83 20.46
CA GLY A 31 -11.26 30.78 19.29
C GLY A 31 -11.62 32.15 18.71
N ALA A 32 -11.38 33.24 19.45
CA ALA A 32 -11.57 34.62 18.97
C ALA A 32 -10.32 35.19 18.27
N LEU A 33 -9.20 34.45 18.22
CA LEU A 33 -8.03 34.86 17.46
C LEU A 33 -8.38 34.91 15.98
N THR A 34 -7.83 35.88 15.27
CA THR A 34 -7.88 35.93 13.81
C THR A 34 -6.75 35.08 13.24
N SER A 35 -6.88 34.64 11.99
CA SER A 35 -5.82 33.84 11.33
C SER A 35 -4.48 34.56 11.30
N ALA A 36 -4.46 35.89 11.17
CA ALA A 36 -3.23 36.70 11.25
C ALA A 36 -2.56 36.64 12.63
N GLN A 37 -3.36 36.58 13.68
CA GLN A 37 -2.88 36.42 15.08
C GLN A 37 -2.41 34.99 15.32
N ALA A 38 -3.14 33.97 14.81
CA ALA A 38 -2.75 32.57 14.91
C ALA A 38 -1.39 32.29 14.24
N VAL A 39 -1.17 32.85 13.03
CA VAL A 39 0.12 32.75 12.32
C VAL A 39 1.26 33.47 13.07
N ALA A 40 0.95 34.51 13.85
CA ALA A 40 1.95 35.23 14.64
C ALA A 40 2.40 34.48 15.90
N LEU A 41 1.67 33.44 16.34
CA LEU A 41 2.13 32.59 17.44
C LEU A 41 3.45 31.92 17.10
N THR A 42 4.39 31.95 18.02
CA THR A 42 5.65 31.22 17.86
C THR A 42 5.43 29.71 17.99
N THR A 43 6.36 28.93 17.45
CA THR A 43 6.36 27.46 17.62
C THR A 43 6.37 27.05 19.09
N SER A 44 7.10 27.78 19.94
CA SER A 44 7.16 27.55 21.39
C SER A 44 5.82 27.83 22.07
N GLN A 45 5.12 28.89 21.66
CA GLN A 45 3.79 29.19 22.16
C GLN A 45 2.79 28.09 21.77
N LEU A 46 2.76 27.69 20.49
CA LEU A 46 1.87 26.66 19.99
C LEU A 46 2.11 25.30 20.67
N SER A 47 3.37 24.85 20.76
CA SER A 47 3.70 23.58 21.41
C SER A 47 3.43 23.55 22.92
N SER A 48 3.30 24.72 23.56
CA SER A 48 2.98 24.84 24.98
C SER A 48 1.50 24.99 25.29
N LEU A 49 0.63 25.26 24.29
CA LEU A 49 -0.80 25.29 24.49
C LEU A 49 -1.31 23.92 24.98
N THR A 50 -2.30 23.95 25.87
CA THR A 50 -3.05 22.72 26.18
C THR A 50 -3.76 22.20 24.92
N THR A 51 -4.07 20.93 24.88
CA THR A 51 -4.82 20.31 23.77
C THR A 51 -6.15 21.01 23.52
N ASP A 52 -6.87 21.35 24.60
CA ASP A 52 -8.18 22.03 24.52
C ASP A 52 -8.06 23.43 23.92
N LEU A 53 -7.00 24.17 24.27
CA LEU A 53 -6.77 25.50 23.72
C LEU A 53 -6.36 25.44 22.26
N LEU A 54 -5.52 24.49 21.89
CA LEU A 54 -5.17 24.30 20.48
C LEU A 54 -6.40 23.92 19.65
N ALA A 55 -7.23 23.00 20.16
CA ALA A 55 -8.47 22.56 19.50
C ALA A 55 -9.54 23.68 19.41
N ALA A 56 -9.38 24.77 20.16
CA ALA A 56 -10.25 25.94 20.06
C ALA A 56 -9.92 26.86 18.87
N LEU A 57 -8.76 26.71 18.24
CA LEU A 57 -8.45 27.42 16.98
C LEU A 57 -9.44 26.99 15.91
N SER A 58 -9.89 27.93 15.10
CA SER A 58 -10.78 27.59 13.97
C SER A 58 -10.05 26.78 12.89
N THR A 59 -10.80 26.06 12.06
CA THR A 59 -10.25 25.38 10.87
C THR A 59 -9.52 26.35 9.94
N GLY A 60 -10.00 27.60 9.86
CA GLY A 60 -9.32 28.65 9.10
C GLY A 60 -7.95 29.03 9.66
N ASP A 61 -7.84 29.09 10.99
CA ASP A 61 -6.59 29.42 11.68
C ASP A 61 -5.57 28.28 11.53
N LEU A 62 -6.00 27.04 11.75
CA LEU A 62 -5.13 25.86 11.55
C LEU A 62 -4.62 25.76 10.11
N LYS A 63 -5.48 26.01 9.13
CA LYS A 63 -5.10 26.06 7.72
C LYS A 63 -4.10 27.17 7.42
N ALA A 64 -4.17 28.29 8.13
CA ALA A 64 -3.29 29.44 7.95
C ALA A 64 -1.91 29.26 8.59
N LEU A 65 -1.78 28.37 9.59
CA LEU A 65 -0.49 28.11 10.24
C LEU A 65 0.57 27.68 9.22
N THR A 66 1.81 28.05 9.47
CA THR A 66 2.94 27.60 8.68
C THR A 66 3.24 26.12 8.91
N SER A 67 3.90 25.48 7.94
CA SER A 67 4.36 24.08 8.07
C SER A 67 5.26 23.89 9.31
N ALA A 68 6.12 24.87 9.65
CA ALA A 68 6.97 24.80 10.84
C ALA A 68 6.15 24.85 12.14
N GLN A 69 5.07 25.61 12.17
CA GLN A 69 4.17 25.67 13.33
C GLN A 69 3.42 24.34 13.52
N ILE A 70 2.91 23.74 12.45
CA ILE A 70 2.28 22.40 12.52
C ILE A 70 3.30 21.32 12.93
N ALA A 71 4.53 21.36 12.40
CA ALA A 71 5.60 20.44 12.80
C ALA A 71 6.06 20.61 14.26
N SER A 72 5.76 21.75 14.89
CA SER A 72 6.10 21.99 16.31
C SER A 72 5.05 21.46 17.29
N LEU A 73 3.88 21.08 16.83
CA LEU A 73 2.81 20.53 17.69
C LEU A 73 3.22 19.19 18.29
N THR A 74 2.76 18.88 19.48
CA THR A 74 2.96 17.56 20.07
C THR A 74 2.00 16.54 19.43
N SER A 75 2.33 15.25 19.56
CA SER A 75 1.42 14.17 19.11
C SER A 75 0.07 14.23 19.84
N ASP A 76 0.08 14.57 21.14
CA ASP A 76 -1.15 14.69 21.94
C ASP A 76 -2.01 15.87 21.45
N GLN A 77 -1.38 16.99 21.11
CA GLN A 77 -2.07 18.13 20.51
C GLN A 77 -2.73 17.76 19.17
N LEU A 78 -2.01 17.07 18.30
CA LEU A 78 -2.57 16.62 17.01
C LEU A 78 -3.72 15.63 17.21
N ASN A 79 -3.61 14.73 18.18
CA ASN A 79 -4.68 13.76 18.49
C ASN A 79 -5.88 14.40 19.21
N GLY A 80 -5.69 15.53 19.89
CA GLY A 80 -6.77 16.32 20.48
C GLY A 80 -7.57 17.16 19.48
N LEU A 81 -7.07 17.30 18.24
CA LEU A 81 -7.81 17.97 17.18
C LEU A 81 -8.98 17.12 16.69
N ALA A 82 -10.09 17.77 16.38
CA ALA A 82 -11.21 17.10 15.71
C ALA A 82 -10.87 16.75 14.26
N THR A 83 -11.59 15.81 13.67
CA THR A 83 -11.32 15.31 12.31
C THR A 83 -11.43 16.39 11.24
N ASP A 84 -12.32 17.37 11.41
CA ASP A 84 -12.46 18.52 10.50
C ASP A 84 -11.23 19.45 10.55
N HIS A 85 -10.58 19.57 11.72
CA HIS A 85 -9.31 20.28 11.87
C HIS A 85 -8.18 19.59 11.11
N ILE A 86 -8.12 18.26 11.15
CA ILE A 86 -7.14 17.48 10.40
C ILE A 86 -7.40 17.56 8.90
N ALA A 87 -8.65 17.46 8.49
CA ALA A 87 -9.06 17.47 7.08
C ALA A 87 -8.75 18.81 6.36
N VAL A 88 -8.69 19.94 7.08
CA VAL A 88 -8.38 21.24 6.45
C VAL A 88 -6.90 21.55 6.35
N LEU A 89 -6.02 20.74 6.95
CA LEU A 89 -4.57 20.95 6.84
C LEU A 89 -4.14 20.88 5.38
N THR A 90 -3.25 21.77 4.99
CA THR A 90 -2.74 21.79 3.61
C THR A 90 -1.77 20.62 3.37
N THR A 91 -1.58 20.23 2.12
CA THR A 91 -0.61 19.21 1.73
C THR A 91 0.82 19.54 2.21
N ALA A 92 1.18 20.83 2.21
CA ALA A 92 2.47 21.29 2.72
C ALA A 92 2.61 21.10 4.25
N GLN A 93 1.52 21.31 5.00
CA GLN A 93 1.49 21.07 6.43
C GLN A 93 1.58 19.57 6.75
N ILE A 94 0.86 18.72 6.00
CA ILE A 94 0.92 17.26 6.14
C ILE A 94 2.33 16.74 5.82
N ALA A 95 2.94 17.20 4.73
CA ALA A 95 4.31 16.81 4.37
C ALA A 95 5.37 17.27 5.40
N ALA A 96 5.06 18.28 6.21
CA ALA A 96 5.95 18.79 7.25
C ALA A 96 5.80 18.06 8.60
N LEU A 97 4.77 17.26 8.81
CA LEU A 97 4.65 16.44 10.00
C LEU A 97 5.88 15.55 10.18
N THR A 98 6.37 15.43 11.40
CA THR A 98 7.43 14.49 11.70
C THR A 98 6.93 13.05 11.63
N THR A 99 7.84 12.11 11.39
CA THR A 99 7.51 10.68 11.41
C THR A 99 6.95 10.25 12.78
N THR A 100 7.44 10.84 13.88
CA THR A 100 6.92 10.60 15.23
C THR A 100 5.49 11.09 15.39
N GLN A 101 5.18 12.29 14.89
CA GLN A 101 3.80 12.81 14.93
C GLN A 101 2.86 11.89 14.15
N LEU A 102 3.27 11.46 12.96
CA LEU A 102 2.45 10.62 12.11
C LEU A 102 2.26 9.21 12.69
N SER A 103 3.33 8.58 13.19
CA SER A 103 3.23 7.23 13.78
C SER A 103 2.40 7.20 15.09
N ASN A 104 2.30 8.35 15.78
CA ASN A 104 1.46 8.50 16.98
C ASN A 104 0.06 9.05 16.67
N LEU A 105 -0.23 9.42 15.42
CA LEU A 105 -1.55 9.91 15.05
C LEU A 105 -2.58 8.78 15.19
N SER A 106 -3.73 9.08 15.78
CA SER A 106 -4.81 8.11 15.91
C SER A 106 -5.30 7.66 14.52
N SER A 107 -5.76 6.41 14.40
CA SER A 107 -6.37 5.92 13.15
C SER A 107 -7.55 6.80 12.70
N THR A 108 -8.34 7.34 13.66
CA THR A 108 -9.44 8.25 13.35
C THR A 108 -8.95 9.53 12.67
N ASN A 109 -7.87 10.13 13.17
CA ASN A 109 -7.30 11.34 12.59
C ASN A 109 -6.51 11.05 11.30
N LEU A 110 -5.91 9.87 11.19
CA LEU A 110 -5.27 9.44 9.94
C LEU A 110 -6.33 9.27 8.82
N ASN A 111 -7.45 8.62 9.10
CA ASN A 111 -8.55 8.42 8.14
C ASN A 111 -9.36 9.71 7.87
N ALA A 112 -9.10 10.79 8.61
CA ALA A 112 -9.64 12.12 8.29
C ALA A 112 -8.83 12.84 7.19
N LEU A 113 -7.68 12.32 6.82
CA LEU A 113 -6.90 12.86 5.71
C LEU A 113 -7.60 12.56 4.38
N GLY A 114 -7.67 13.55 3.50
CA GLY A 114 -8.16 13.32 2.14
C GLY A 114 -7.07 12.77 1.21
N SER A 115 -7.47 12.22 0.07
CA SER A 115 -6.55 11.60 -0.91
C SER A 115 -5.37 12.49 -1.32
N ALA A 116 -5.58 13.82 -1.45
CA ALA A 116 -4.50 14.75 -1.76
C ALA A 116 -3.47 14.87 -0.62
N GLN A 117 -3.92 14.78 0.62
CA GLN A 117 -3.07 14.81 1.82
C GLN A 117 -2.30 13.48 1.96
N ILE A 118 -2.95 12.35 1.71
CA ILE A 118 -2.31 11.02 1.67
C ILE A 118 -1.21 11.00 0.59
N ALA A 119 -1.51 11.47 -0.62
CA ALA A 119 -0.53 11.54 -1.70
C ALA A 119 0.64 12.51 -1.41
N ALA A 120 0.44 13.48 -0.52
CA ALA A 120 1.48 14.44 -0.11
C ALA A 120 2.42 13.92 0.99
N LEU A 121 2.10 12.80 1.65
CA LEU A 121 3.01 12.18 2.62
C LEU A 121 4.33 11.83 1.95
N THR A 122 5.43 12.09 2.63
CA THR A 122 6.75 11.64 2.18
C THR A 122 6.89 10.12 2.32
N THR A 123 7.79 9.52 1.56
CA THR A 123 8.08 8.08 1.69
C THR A 123 8.55 7.69 3.09
N ALA A 124 9.30 8.57 3.77
CA ALA A 124 9.71 8.36 5.16
C ALA A 124 8.53 8.37 6.14
N GLN A 125 7.56 9.26 5.92
CA GLN A 125 6.33 9.31 6.71
C GLN A 125 5.49 8.04 6.49
N VAL A 126 5.32 7.60 5.24
CA VAL A 126 4.60 6.36 4.93
C VAL A 126 5.28 5.14 5.57
N ALA A 127 6.60 5.04 5.48
CA ALA A 127 7.36 3.96 6.12
C ALA A 127 7.29 4.00 7.66
N SER A 128 6.93 5.14 8.26
CA SER A 128 6.78 5.28 9.72
C SER A 128 5.38 4.96 10.25
N LEU A 129 4.39 4.78 9.38
CA LEU A 129 3.05 4.33 9.80
C LEU A 129 3.15 2.99 10.52
N THR A 130 2.37 2.82 11.57
CA THR A 130 2.28 1.52 12.25
C THR A 130 1.44 0.55 11.42
N THR A 131 1.64 -0.75 11.63
CA THR A 131 0.82 -1.78 11.00
C THR A 131 -0.67 -1.64 11.35
N THR A 132 -0.96 -1.21 12.58
CA THR A 132 -2.35 -0.91 12.99
C THR A 132 -2.93 0.26 12.21
N GLN A 133 -2.17 1.34 11.99
CA GLN A 133 -2.63 2.46 11.18
C GLN A 133 -2.91 1.99 9.74
N VAL A 134 -2.00 1.24 9.15
CA VAL A 134 -2.15 0.73 7.78
C VAL A 134 -3.38 -0.18 7.67
N SER A 135 -3.57 -1.14 8.58
CA SER A 135 -4.71 -2.09 8.53
C SER A 135 -6.08 -1.47 8.84
N THR A 136 -6.10 -0.22 9.33
CA THR A 136 -7.34 0.51 9.63
C THR A 136 -7.60 1.68 8.68
N MET A 137 -6.75 1.88 7.67
CA MET A 137 -6.98 2.87 6.63
C MET A 137 -8.19 2.49 5.77
N ASP A 138 -8.89 3.49 5.28
CA ASP A 138 -9.91 3.22 4.27
C ASP A 138 -9.27 2.80 2.94
N SER A 139 -9.91 1.87 2.21
CA SER A 139 -9.41 1.41 0.90
C SER A 139 -9.18 2.56 -0.10
N ALA A 140 -9.97 3.64 0.00
CA ALA A 140 -9.78 4.84 -0.81
C ALA A 140 -8.46 5.58 -0.49
N ASP A 141 -8.02 5.55 0.78
CA ASP A 141 -6.77 6.16 1.22
C ASP A 141 -5.57 5.33 0.76
N VAL A 142 -5.67 4.01 0.84
CA VAL A 142 -4.65 3.11 0.28
C VAL A 142 -4.53 3.30 -1.25
N ALA A 143 -5.66 3.44 -1.95
CA ALA A 143 -5.69 3.75 -3.38
C ALA A 143 -5.12 5.16 -3.71
N ALA A 144 -5.07 6.07 -2.73
CA ALA A 144 -4.49 7.41 -2.90
C ALA A 144 -2.96 7.44 -2.77
N PHE A 145 -2.31 6.38 -2.29
CA PHE A 145 -0.85 6.32 -2.27
C PHE A 145 -0.27 6.40 -3.68
N THR A 146 0.80 7.14 -3.82
CA THR A 146 1.61 7.11 -5.05
C THR A 146 2.39 5.79 -5.15
N SER A 147 2.82 5.42 -6.36
CA SER A 147 3.67 4.25 -6.57
C SER A 147 4.97 4.29 -5.74
N ASN A 148 5.54 5.48 -5.52
CA ASN A 148 6.72 5.63 -4.66
C ASN A 148 6.41 5.37 -3.19
N GLN A 149 5.23 5.76 -2.72
CA GLN A 149 4.78 5.50 -1.36
C GLN A 149 4.49 4.00 -1.15
N ILE A 150 3.83 3.33 -2.10
CA ILE A 150 3.64 1.86 -2.07
C ILE A 150 4.99 1.14 -1.98
N LYS A 151 5.96 1.54 -2.80
CA LYS A 151 7.32 0.97 -2.76
C LYS A 151 8.03 1.21 -1.43
N ALA A 152 7.69 2.28 -0.72
CA ALA A 152 8.29 2.66 0.56
C ALA A 152 7.67 1.94 1.77
N LEU A 153 6.49 1.32 1.63
CA LEU A 153 5.91 0.49 2.67
C LEU A 153 6.89 -0.63 3.07
N THR A 154 7.01 -0.89 4.34
CA THR A 154 7.75 -2.06 4.83
C THR A 154 6.97 -3.35 4.52
N THR A 155 7.66 -4.49 4.50
CA THR A 155 7.00 -5.79 4.31
C THR A 155 5.95 -6.05 5.38
N ALA A 156 6.18 -5.64 6.64
CA ALA A 156 5.21 -5.76 7.72
C ALA A 156 3.96 -4.88 7.51
N GLN A 157 4.12 -3.70 6.91
CA GLN A 157 2.99 -2.85 6.56
C GLN A 157 2.19 -3.44 5.39
N VAL A 158 2.85 -4.02 4.40
CA VAL A 158 2.17 -4.68 3.27
C VAL A 158 1.43 -5.94 3.74
N ASP A 159 2.02 -6.73 4.63
CA ASP A 159 1.37 -7.89 5.24
C ASP A 159 0.16 -7.50 6.11
N ALA A 160 0.17 -6.30 6.68
CA ALA A 160 -0.94 -5.76 7.48
C ALA A 160 -2.13 -5.25 6.65
N LEU A 161 -1.96 -5.04 5.33
CA LEU A 161 -3.07 -4.65 4.45
C LEU A 161 -4.16 -5.72 4.45
N THR A 162 -5.41 -5.31 4.50
CA THR A 162 -6.54 -6.21 4.30
C THR A 162 -6.68 -6.60 2.82
N THR A 163 -7.37 -7.70 2.53
CA THR A 163 -7.68 -8.10 1.14
C THR A 163 -8.49 -7.03 0.40
N SER A 164 -9.34 -6.29 1.10
CA SER A 164 -10.11 -5.18 0.51
C SER A 164 -9.21 -4.00 0.10
N GLU A 165 -8.20 -3.69 0.90
CA GLU A 165 -7.21 -2.65 0.59
C GLU A 165 -6.29 -3.09 -0.56
N VAL A 166 -5.89 -4.36 -0.59
CA VAL A 166 -5.11 -4.92 -1.71
C VAL A 166 -5.93 -4.88 -3.00
N ALA A 167 -7.21 -5.25 -2.97
CA ALA A 167 -8.10 -5.18 -4.13
C ALA A 167 -8.36 -3.75 -4.63
N ALA A 168 -8.18 -2.75 -3.76
CA ALA A 168 -8.33 -1.33 -4.12
C ALA A 168 -7.06 -0.73 -4.75
N LEU A 169 -5.93 -1.44 -4.72
CA LEU A 169 -4.71 -0.97 -5.39
C LEU A 169 -4.94 -0.83 -6.89
N THR A 170 -4.43 0.23 -7.45
CA THR A 170 -4.36 0.37 -8.91
C THR A 170 -3.26 -0.51 -9.49
N SER A 171 -3.37 -0.90 -10.76
CA SER A 171 -2.32 -1.71 -11.42
C SER A 171 -0.94 -1.03 -11.42
N ALA A 172 -0.88 0.31 -11.40
CA ALA A 172 0.38 1.04 -11.26
C ALA A 172 0.99 0.91 -9.85
N GLN A 173 0.14 0.86 -8.82
CA GLN A 173 0.56 0.61 -7.44
C GLN A 173 1.00 -0.85 -7.26
N THR A 174 0.24 -1.80 -7.79
CA THR A 174 0.60 -3.23 -7.78
C THR A 174 1.94 -3.47 -8.47
N ALA A 175 2.17 -2.88 -9.64
CA ALA A 175 3.44 -2.96 -10.35
C ALA A 175 4.61 -2.28 -9.61
N ALA A 176 4.33 -1.37 -8.68
CA ALA A 176 5.35 -0.71 -7.86
C ALA A 176 5.78 -1.55 -6.63
N LEU A 177 5.04 -2.58 -6.24
CA LEU A 177 5.43 -3.47 -5.16
C LEU A 177 6.80 -4.11 -5.46
N THR A 178 7.64 -4.16 -4.45
CA THR A 178 8.93 -4.87 -4.57
C THR A 178 8.72 -6.39 -4.50
N THR A 179 9.69 -7.14 -4.99
CA THR A 179 9.68 -8.62 -4.89
C THR A 179 9.63 -9.09 -3.42
N ALA A 180 10.29 -8.36 -2.50
CA ALA A 180 10.25 -8.66 -1.07
C ALA A 180 8.86 -8.43 -0.47
N GLN A 181 8.18 -7.34 -0.86
CA GLN A 181 6.82 -7.05 -0.45
C GLN A 181 5.84 -8.12 -0.96
N LEU A 182 5.92 -8.49 -2.24
CA LEU A 182 5.08 -9.54 -2.82
C LEU A 182 5.29 -10.89 -2.14
N ALA A 183 6.54 -11.27 -1.89
CA ALA A 183 6.85 -12.54 -1.21
C ALA A 183 6.39 -12.57 0.27
N SER A 184 6.22 -11.39 0.93
CA SER A 184 5.73 -11.32 2.30
C SER A 184 4.20 -11.33 2.41
N MET A 185 3.47 -11.09 1.33
CA MET A 185 2.00 -11.08 1.33
C MET A 185 1.45 -12.47 1.65
N SER A 186 0.30 -12.51 2.32
CA SER A 186 -0.44 -13.75 2.50
C SER A 186 -0.98 -14.28 1.15
N THR A 187 -1.33 -15.55 1.10
CA THR A 187 -1.96 -16.17 -0.07
C THR A 187 -3.26 -15.46 -0.45
N ASP A 188 -4.07 -15.07 0.53
CA ASP A 188 -5.35 -14.38 0.32
C ASP A 188 -5.14 -12.95 -0.19
N GLN A 189 -4.09 -12.26 0.25
CA GLN A 189 -3.75 -10.95 -0.27
C GLN A 189 -3.35 -11.03 -1.75
N VAL A 190 -2.52 -12.01 -2.13
CA VAL A 190 -2.13 -12.18 -3.54
C VAL A 190 -3.34 -12.61 -4.40
N ALA A 191 -4.23 -13.43 -3.86
CA ALA A 191 -5.47 -13.80 -4.55
C ALA A 191 -6.49 -12.64 -4.67
N ALA A 192 -6.33 -11.57 -3.89
CA ALA A 192 -7.17 -10.38 -3.99
C ALA A 192 -6.78 -9.43 -5.14
N PHE A 193 -5.63 -9.63 -5.78
CA PHE A 193 -5.29 -8.88 -7.00
C PHE A 193 -6.26 -9.21 -8.14
N THR A 194 -6.60 -8.20 -8.91
CA THR A 194 -7.36 -8.46 -10.15
C THR A 194 -6.48 -9.09 -11.23
N THR A 195 -7.10 -9.70 -12.23
CA THR A 195 -6.38 -10.22 -13.40
C THR A 195 -5.56 -9.14 -14.12
N THR A 196 -6.03 -7.88 -14.07
CA THR A 196 -5.31 -6.72 -14.63
C THR A 196 -4.07 -6.40 -13.81
N ASP A 197 -4.15 -6.49 -12.49
CA ASP A 197 -3.01 -6.25 -11.58
C ASP A 197 -1.93 -7.31 -11.75
N LEU A 198 -2.33 -8.58 -11.84
CA LEU A 198 -1.39 -9.68 -12.08
C LEU A 198 -0.67 -9.53 -13.43
N LYS A 199 -1.37 -9.08 -14.49
CA LYS A 199 -0.75 -8.75 -15.78
C LYS A 199 0.24 -7.59 -15.71
N ALA A 200 0.01 -6.64 -14.81
CA ALA A 200 0.88 -5.47 -14.64
C ALA A 200 2.18 -5.81 -13.90
N LEU A 201 2.25 -6.93 -13.19
CA LEU A 201 3.47 -7.39 -12.52
C LEU A 201 4.54 -7.77 -13.56
N THR A 202 5.77 -7.43 -13.27
CA THR A 202 6.92 -7.88 -14.08
C THR A 202 7.16 -9.39 -13.92
N ALA A 203 7.85 -9.99 -14.86
CA ALA A 203 8.27 -11.38 -14.80
C ALA A 203 9.05 -11.70 -13.50
N ALA A 204 9.93 -10.80 -13.06
CA ALA A 204 10.68 -10.96 -11.80
C ALA A 204 9.78 -10.93 -10.56
N GLN A 205 8.73 -10.12 -10.56
CA GLN A 205 7.76 -10.06 -9.49
C GLN A 205 6.93 -11.36 -9.40
N ILE A 206 6.48 -11.90 -10.53
CA ILE A 206 5.80 -13.20 -10.57
C ILE A 206 6.74 -14.33 -10.10
N ALA A 207 8.00 -14.31 -10.51
CA ALA A 207 9.00 -15.27 -10.05
C ALA A 207 9.35 -15.17 -8.57
N SER A 208 9.00 -14.06 -7.90
CA SER A 208 9.19 -13.88 -6.45
C SER A 208 8.03 -14.41 -5.59
N LEU A 209 6.88 -14.72 -6.18
CA LEU A 209 5.76 -15.32 -5.46
C LEU A 209 6.14 -16.71 -4.94
N THR A 210 5.59 -17.08 -3.80
CA THR A 210 5.75 -18.44 -3.29
C THR A 210 4.88 -19.43 -4.08
N SER A 211 5.21 -20.73 -4.02
CA SER A 211 4.36 -21.77 -4.63
C SER A 211 2.96 -21.77 -4.03
N ASP A 212 2.83 -21.49 -2.73
CA ASP A 212 1.53 -21.44 -2.04
C ASP A 212 0.69 -20.24 -2.52
N GLN A 213 1.33 -19.07 -2.71
CA GLN A 213 0.66 -17.90 -3.29
C GLN A 213 0.14 -18.19 -4.70
N LEU A 214 0.96 -18.83 -5.54
CA LEU A 214 0.54 -19.22 -6.91
C LEU A 214 -0.58 -20.26 -6.90
N ASN A 215 -0.55 -21.21 -5.99
CA ASN A 215 -1.57 -22.27 -5.90
C ASN A 215 -2.90 -21.78 -5.34
N ASN A 216 -2.90 -20.68 -4.56
CA ASN A 216 -4.12 -20.05 -4.06
C ASN A 216 -4.81 -19.12 -5.09
N LEU A 217 -4.14 -18.85 -6.21
CA LEU A 217 -4.74 -18.09 -7.30
C LEU A 217 -5.89 -18.89 -7.96
N ALA A 218 -6.97 -18.22 -8.27
CA ALA A 218 -8.04 -18.80 -9.05
C ALA A 218 -7.60 -19.05 -10.51
N THR A 219 -8.24 -19.94 -11.21
CA THR A 219 -7.85 -20.36 -12.56
C THR A 219 -7.90 -19.23 -13.59
N ASP A 220 -8.79 -18.24 -13.41
CA ASP A 220 -8.83 -17.03 -14.24
C ASP A 220 -7.62 -16.13 -14.02
N HIS A 221 -7.07 -16.10 -12.81
CA HIS A 221 -5.80 -15.42 -12.52
C HIS A 221 -4.63 -16.10 -13.25
N ILE A 222 -4.59 -17.43 -13.23
CA ILE A 222 -3.55 -18.22 -13.94
C ILE A 222 -3.64 -17.99 -15.45
N THR A 223 -4.85 -18.08 -16.02
CA THR A 223 -5.08 -17.80 -17.46
C THR A 223 -4.74 -16.36 -17.85
N ALA A 224 -4.84 -15.41 -16.92
CA ALA A 224 -4.52 -14.02 -17.17
C ALA A 224 -3.00 -13.73 -17.25
N LEU A 225 -2.15 -14.58 -16.68
CA LEU A 225 -0.70 -14.38 -16.74
C LEU A 225 -0.21 -14.35 -18.19
N THR A 226 0.73 -13.45 -18.45
CA THR A 226 1.35 -13.38 -19.79
C THR A 226 2.33 -14.54 -20.01
N THR A 227 2.59 -14.87 -21.27
CA THR A 227 3.58 -15.90 -21.64
C THR A 227 4.97 -15.59 -21.09
N ALA A 228 5.35 -14.31 -21.02
CA ALA A 228 6.62 -13.89 -20.40
C ALA A 228 6.66 -14.14 -18.88
N GLN A 229 5.54 -13.97 -18.20
CA GLN A 229 5.41 -14.28 -16.77
C GLN A 229 5.48 -15.80 -16.52
N ILE A 230 4.80 -16.60 -17.34
CA ILE A 230 4.88 -18.08 -17.28
C ILE A 230 6.31 -18.57 -17.52
N ALA A 231 6.99 -18.05 -18.54
CA ALA A 231 8.38 -18.41 -18.82
C ALA A 231 9.36 -18.03 -17.70
N ALA A 232 9.01 -17.04 -16.89
CA ALA A 232 9.83 -16.57 -15.78
C ALA A 232 9.60 -17.34 -14.45
N LEU A 233 8.56 -18.15 -14.36
CA LEU A 233 8.37 -19.02 -13.20
C LEU A 233 9.61 -19.89 -12.97
N THR A 234 9.98 -20.05 -11.71
CA THR A 234 11.08 -20.96 -11.37
C THR A 234 10.65 -22.42 -11.57
N THR A 235 11.60 -23.30 -11.79
CA THR A 235 11.32 -24.75 -11.88
C THR A 235 10.66 -25.28 -10.62
N THR A 236 11.00 -24.74 -9.45
CA THR A 236 10.35 -25.06 -8.17
C THR A 236 8.88 -24.65 -8.15
N GLN A 237 8.56 -23.43 -8.61
CA GLN A 237 7.18 -22.98 -8.71
C GLN A 237 6.36 -23.85 -9.63
N VAL A 238 6.91 -24.19 -10.82
CA VAL A 238 6.23 -25.03 -11.79
C VAL A 238 6.05 -26.45 -11.26
N SER A 239 7.06 -27.06 -10.64
CA SER A 239 6.96 -28.42 -10.07
C SER A 239 5.98 -28.52 -8.90
N ASN A 240 5.76 -27.40 -8.17
CA ASN A 240 4.82 -27.34 -7.07
C ASN A 240 3.43 -26.82 -7.48
N LEU A 241 3.24 -26.43 -8.75
CA LEU A 241 1.94 -25.95 -9.21
C LEU A 241 0.91 -27.09 -9.14
N SER A 242 -0.28 -26.77 -8.61
CA SER A 242 -1.36 -27.74 -8.55
C SER A 242 -1.76 -28.21 -9.96
N THR A 243 -2.25 -29.43 -10.09
CA THR A 243 -2.76 -29.94 -11.37
C THR A 243 -3.89 -29.08 -11.91
N THR A 244 -4.75 -28.54 -11.05
CA THR A 244 -5.82 -27.61 -11.43
C THR A 244 -5.29 -26.33 -12.07
N ASN A 245 -4.26 -25.73 -11.48
CA ASN A 245 -3.66 -24.50 -12.01
C ASN A 245 -2.80 -24.77 -13.24
N LEU A 246 -2.19 -25.94 -13.33
CA LEU A 246 -1.46 -26.35 -14.53
C LEU A 246 -2.41 -26.59 -15.71
N ASP A 247 -3.52 -27.27 -15.49
CA ASP A 247 -4.56 -27.54 -16.50
C ASP A 247 -5.29 -26.26 -16.95
N ALA A 248 -5.30 -25.22 -16.09
CA ALA A 248 -5.85 -23.90 -16.42
C ALA A 248 -4.94 -23.10 -17.39
N LEU A 249 -3.69 -23.50 -17.61
CA LEU A 249 -2.82 -22.82 -18.56
C LEU A 249 -3.38 -22.94 -19.98
N THR A 250 -3.37 -21.85 -20.71
CA THR A 250 -3.71 -21.86 -22.14
C THR A 250 -2.60 -22.56 -22.95
N THR A 251 -2.93 -23.06 -24.14
CA THR A 251 -1.94 -23.65 -25.06
C THR A 251 -0.76 -22.70 -25.34
N ALA A 252 -1.01 -21.39 -25.43
CA ALA A 252 0.04 -20.38 -25.58
C ALA A 252 0.96 -20.30 -24.34
N GLN A 253 0.41 -20.45 -23.14
CA GLN A 253 1.17 -20.49 -21.90
C GLN A 253 1.93 -21.81 -21.74
N ILE A 254 1.36 -22.93 -22.13
CA ILE A 254 2.06 -24.24 -22.21
C ILE A 254 3.26 -24.15 -23.17
N ALA A 255 3.06 -23.62 -24.38
CA ALA A 255 4.14 -23.41 -25.33
C ALA A 255 5.23 -22.43 -24.86
N ALA A 256 4.89 -21.54 -23.91
CA ALA A 256 5.81 -20.57 -23.32
C ALA A 256 6.66 -21.13 -22.16
N LEU A 257 6.30 -22.28 -21.59
CA LEU A 257 7.14 -22.95 -20.60
C LEU A 257 8.54 -23.21 -21.19
N THR A 258 9.57 -22.98 -20.39
CA THR A 258 10.93 -23.33 -20.83
C THR A 258 11.12 -24.84 -20.82
N PRO A 259 12.06 -25.40 -21.64
CA PRO A 259 12.40 -26.82 -21.60
C PRO A 259 12.78 -27.30 -20.18
N ALA A 260 13.46 -26.45 -19.40
CA ALA A 260 13.83 -26.77 -18.04
C ALA A 260 12.59 -26.88 -17.13
N GLN A 261 11.58 -25.99 -17.27
CA GLN A 261 10.33 -26.08 -16.53
C GLN A 261 9.56 -27.37 -16.88
N VAL A 262 9.46 -27.73 -18.15
CA VAL A 262 8.81 -28.97 -18.60
C VAL A 262 9.52 -30.20 -18.04
N ALA A 263 10.85 -30.24 -18.06
CA ALA A 263 11.62 -31.33 -17.47
C ALA A 263 11.44 -31.52 -15.96
N HIS A 264 10.97 -30.46 -15.25
CA HIS A 264 10.69 -30.49 -13.81
C HIS A 264 9.22 -30.78 -13.47
N LEU A 265 8.32 -30.89 -14.45
CA LEU A 265 6.95 -31.32 -14.19
C LEU A 265 6.96 -32.77 -13.66
N SER A 266 6.15 -33.02 -12.63
CA SER A 266 5.94 -34.39 -12.16
C SER A 266 5.15 -35.22 -13.18
N THR A 267 5.26 -36.54 -13.09
CA THR A 267 4.46 -37.43 -13.93
C THR A 267 2.95 -37.25 -13.71
N THR A 268 2.54 -36.92 -12.48
CA THR A 268 1.15 -36.58 -12.14
C THR A 268 0.69 -35.31 -12.88
N GLN A 269 1.53 -34.26 -12.87
CA GLN A 269 1.23 -33.02 -13.56
C GLN A 269 1.13 -33.21 -15.07
N LEU A 270 2.06 -33.96 -15.68
CA LEU A 270 2.01 -34.25 -17.11
C LEU A 270 0.77 -35.06 -17.52
N ASN A 271 0.38 -36.04 -16.72
CA ASN A 271 -0.84 -36.83 -16.99
C ASN A 271 -2.15 -36.09 -16.65
N ALA A 272 -2.08 -34.92 -16.03
CA ALA A 272 -3.22 -34.03 -15.84
C ALA A 272 -3.46 -33.08 -17.03
N LEU A 273 -2.45 -32.91 -17.89
CA LEU A 273 -2.59 -32.09 -19.11
C LEU A 273 -3.52 -32.78 -20.12
N THR A 274 -4.23 -31.98 -20.89
CA THR A 274 -5.04 -32.49 -21.99
C THR A 274 -4.20 -32.86 -23.21
N SER A 275 -4.76 -33.66 -24.13
CA SER A 275 -4.10 -33.96 -25.43
C SER A 275 -3.82 -32.68 -26.23
N THR A 276 -4.68 -31.64 -26.07
CA THR A 276 -4.47 -30.33 -26.71
C THR A 276 -3.24 -29.62 -26.12
N ASP A 277 -3.03 -29.69 -24.81
CA ASP A 277 -1.87 -29.10 -24.16
C ASP A 277 -0.58 -29.84 -24.52
N MET A 278 -0.65 -31.15 -24.59
CA MET A 278 0.50 -31.97 -25.04
C MET A 278 0.87 -31.67 -26.50
N ALA A 279 -0.11 -31.48 -27.37
CA ALA A 279 0.11 -31.08 -28.76
C ALA A 279 0.65 -29.64 -28.90
N ALA A 280 0.46 -28.80 -27.90
CA ALA A 280 0.98 -27.42 -27.84
C ALA A 280 2.47 -27.36 -27.44
N LEU A 281 3.04 -28.45 -26.95
CA LEU A 281 4.47 -28.48 -26.61
C LEU A 281 5.33 -28.29 -27.88
N THR A 282 6.30 -27.40 -27.77
CA THR A 282 7.29 -27.18 -28.82
C THR A 282 8.25 -28.38 -28.91
N SER A 283 8.92 -28.56 -30.08
CA SER A 283 9.93 -29.60 -30.23
C SER A 283 11.03 -29.53 -29.17
N ALA A 284 11.45 -28.33 -28.75
CA ALA A 284 12.45 -28.16 -27.69
C ALA A 284 11.96 -28.65 -26.33
N GLN A 285 10.67 -28.44 -26.02
CA GLN A 285 10.04 -28.93 -24.80
C GLN A 285 9.84 -30.45 -24.82
N ALA A 286 9.44 -31.02 -25.99
CA ALA A 286 9.29 -32.45 -26.14
C ALA A 286 10.63 -33.20 -25.98
N VAL A 287 11.73 -32.66 -26.53
CA VAL A 287 13.08 -33.21 -26.35
C VAL A 287 13.56 -33.13 -24.89
N ALA A 288 13.06 -32.16 -24.11
CA ALA A 288 13.44 -32.02 -22.73
C ALA A 288 12.70 -32.98 -21.78
N LEU A 289 11.68 -33.68 -22.23
CA LEU A 289 10.99 -34.70 -21.43
C LEU A 289 11.97 -35.81 -21.04
N THR A 290 11.98 -36.14 -19.77
CA THR A 290 12.81 -37.20 -19.23
C THR A 290 12.26 -38.59 -19.62
N THR A 291 13.11 -39.61 -19.58
CA THR A 291 12.68 -40.99 -19.83
C THR A 291 11.58 -41.44 -18.85
N SER A 292 11.66 -41.02 -17.59
CA SER A 292 10.64 -41.32 -16.59
C SER A 292 9.29 -40.66 -16.92
N GLN A 293 9.32 -39.40 -17.37
CA GLN A 293 8.12 -38.69 -17.81
C GLN A 293 7.49 -39.38 -19.03
N LEU A 294 8.28 -39.66 -20.06
CA LEU A 294 7.80 -40.34 -21.28
C LEU A 294 7.21 -41.71 -21.00
N SER A 295 7.85 -42.51 -20.12
CA SER A 295 7.37 -43.86 -19.79
C SER A 295 6.09 -43.86 -18.95
N SER A 296 5.77 -42.74 -18.32
CA SER A 296 4.57 -42.57 -17.48
C SER A 296 3.36 -41.99 -18.21
N LEU A 297 3.56 -41.43 -19.43
CA LEU A 297 2.46 -40.85 -20.21
C LEU A 297 1.46 -41.93 -20.64
N THR A 298 0.18 -41.56 -20.65
CA THR A 298 -0.84 -42.38 -21.28
C THR A 298 -0.61 -42.45 -22.80
N THR A 299 -1.14 -43.49 -23.45
CA THR A 299 -1.03 -43.65 -24.90
C THR A 299 -1.59 -42.47 -25.68
N ASP A 300 -2.68 -41.88 -25.19
CA ASP A 300 -3.34 -40.73 -25.84
C ASP A 300 -2.47 -39.47 -25.75
N LEU A 301 -1.84 -39.20 -24.59
CA LEU A 301 -0.93 -38.08 -24.42
C LEU A 301 0.36 -38.26 -25.22
N LEU A 302 0.88 -39.51 -25.31
CA LEU A 302 2.05 -39.82 -26.14
C LEU A 302 1.74 -39.63 -27.63
N ALA A 303 0.56 -40.05 -28.10
CA ALA A 303 0.11 -39.84 -29.47
C ALA A 303 -0.04 -38.35 -29.81
N ALA A 304 -0.40 -37.51 -28.83
CA ALA A 304 -0.53 -36.06 -29.02
C ALA A 304 0.80 -35.32 -29.20
N LEU A 305 1.95 -35.96 -28.90
CA LEU A 305 3.29 -35.38 -29.12
C LEU A 305 3.80 -35.55 -30.58
N SER A 306 3.03 -36.20 -31.46
CA SER A 306 3.40 -36.52 -32.85
C SER A 306 3.13 -35.38 -33.84
#